data_41d90cb747eb64c470be5aa0029c2198
#
_entry.id   41d90cb747eb64c470be5aa0029c2198
#
_cell.length_a   1.000
_cell.length_b   1.000
_cell.length_c   1.000
_cell.angle_alpha   90.00
_cell.angle_beta   90.00
_cell.angle_gamma   90.00
#
_symmetry.space_group_name_H-M   'P 1'
#
loop_
_entity.id
_entity.type
_entity.pdbx_description
1 polymer ?
#
loop_
_entity_poly.entity_id
_entity_poly.type
_entity_poly.pdbx_seq_one_letter_code
_entity_poly.pdbx_strand_id
1 'polypeptide(L)'
;MRYMYHATPYENLGKILENGLVPGPDGLIYLTEKPTDAAKFIAIRGYRDILVVEVKIPKKLENTIEETFDHSERFFQCRSFASTVPIKSDRIKDYYRYSI
;
A
#
# COMPACT_ATOMS: atom_id res chain seq x y z
N MET A 1 17.02 -3.77 0.35
CA MET A 1 15.71 -4.41 0.18
C MET A 1 14.83 -4.12 1.40
N ARG A 2 13.59 -3.75 1.18
CA ARG A 2 12.65 -3.49 2.26
C ARG A 2 11.27 -4.01 1.89
N TYR A 3 10.44 -4.21 2.91
CA TYR A 3 9.05 -4.60 2.74
C TYR A 3 8.17 -3.40 3.06
N MET A 4 7.15 -3.19 2.25
CA MET A 4 6.18 -2.11 2.46
C MET A 4 4.77 -2.64 2.26
N TYR A 5 3.79 -1.87 2.68
CA TYR A 5 2.41 -2.34 2.74
C TYR A 5 1.48 -1.35 2.04
N HIS A 6 0.54 -1.89 1.27
CA HIS A 6 -0.48 -1.14 0.57
C HIS A 6 -1.85 -1.67 0.97
N ALA A 7 -2.79 -0.78 1.28
CA ALA A 7 -4.14 -1.17 1.64
C ALA A 7 -5.13 -0.74 0.56
N THR A 8 -6.15 -1.56 0.36
CA THR A 8 -7.20 -1.33 -0.63
C THR A 8 -8.43 -2.11 -0.18
N PRO A 9 -9.63 -1.82 -0.73
CA PRO A 9 -10.79 -2.68 -0.46
C PRO A 9 -10.50 -4.13 -0.86
N TYR A 10 -10.93 -5.07 -0.03
CA TYR A 10 -10.62 -6.49 -0.22
C TYR A 10 -11.08 -7.04 -1.58
N GLU A 11 -12.14 -6.48 -2.14
CA GLU A 11 -12.67 -6.89 -3.44
C GLU A 11 -11.64 -6.78 -4.58
N ASN A 12 -10.57 -6.02 -4.37
CA ASN A 12 -9.52 -5.84 -5.39
C ASN A 12 -8.47 -6.97 -5.38
N LEU A 13 -8.58 -7.96 -4.49
CA LEU A 13 -7.58 -9.02 -4.35
C LEU A 13 -7.27 -9.72 -5.69
N GLY A 14 -8.30 -10.14 -6.42
CA GLY A 14 -8.10 -10.84 -7.68
C GLY A 14 -7.31 -10.03 -8.70
N LYS A 15 -7.65 -8.75 -8.83
CA LYS A 15 -6.96 -7.85 -9.76
C LYS A 15 -5.50 -7.63 -9.37
N ILE A 16 -5.25 -7.52 -8.08
CA ILE A 16 -3.89 -7.28 -7.58
C ILE A 16 -3.01 -8.49 -7.75
N LEU A 17 -3.52 -9.69 -7.49
CA LEU A 17 -2.76 -10.91 -7.70
C LEU A 17 -2.43 -11.14 -9.17
N GLU A 18 -3.29 -10.69 -10.07
CA GLU A 18 -3.09 -10.82 -11.51
C GLU A 18 -2.17 -9.74 -12.07
N ASN A 19 -2.42 -8.48 -11.71
CA ASN A 19 -1.80 -7.32 -12.35
C ASN A 19 -0.78 -6.58 -11.48
N GLY A 20 -0.67 -6.92 -10.19
CA GLY A 20 0.14 -6.16 -9.24
C GLY A 20 -0.54 -4.88 -8.82
N LEU A 21 0.25 -3.95 -8.25
CA LEU A 21 -0.25 -2.65 -7.83
C LEU A 21 -0.01 -1.63 -8.94
N VAL A 22 -1.05 -0.88 -9.29
CA VAL A 22 -0.97 0.16 -10.30
C VAL A 22 -1.30 1.51 -9.68
N PRO A 23 -0.66 2.61 -10.14
CA PRO A 23 -0.96 3.94 -9.63
C PRO A 23 -2.44 4.28 -9.81
N GLY A 24 -3.00 4.98 -8.82
CA GLY A 24 -4.38 5.45 -8.87
C GLY A 24 -4.55 6.66 -9.78
N PRO A 25 -5.71 7.34 -9.71
CA PRO A 25 -5.98 8.51 -10.56
C PRO A 25 -4.99 9.66 -10.37
N ASP A 26 -4.35 9.74 -9.20
CA ASP A 26 -3.33 10.74 -8.90
C ASP A 26 -1.92 10.32 -9.36
N GLY A 27 -1.79 9.14 -9.95
CA GLY A 27 -0.51 8.61 -10.41
C GLY A 27 0.35 8.00 -9.32
N LEU A 28 -0.20 7.76 -8.14
CA LEU A 28 0.56 7.29 -6.97
C LEU A 28 0.03 5.98 -6.41
N ILE A 29 0.95 5.18 -5.88
CA ILE A 29 0.64 4.01 -5.05
C ILE A 29 1.12 4.36 -3.65
N TYR A 30 0.20 4.45 -2.68
CA TYR A 30 0.55 4.78 -1.31
C TYR A 30 0.99 3.55 -0.53
N LEU A 31 2.09 3.70 0.22
CA LEU A 31 2.72 2.61 0.96
C LEU A 31 3.02 3.05 2.40
N THR A 32 3.04 2.10 3.31
CA THR A 32 3.46 2.33 4.69
C THR A 32 4.49 1.30 5.11
N GLU A 33 5.12 1.53 6.26
CA GLU A 33 6.13 0.61 6.79
C GLU A 33 5.53 -0.52 7.64
N LYS A 34 4.23 -0.41 7.99
CA LYS A 34 3.53 -1.41 8.82
C LYS A 34 2.17 -1.73 8.22
N PRO A 35 1.74 -2.99 8.27
CA PRO A 35 0.43 -3.37 7.72
C PRO A 35 -0.74 -2.70 8.43
N THR A 36 -0.66 -2.51 9.74
CA THR A 36 -1.73 -1.85 10.50
C THR A 36 -1.88 -0.39 10.11
N ASP A 37 -0.78 0.28 9.80
CA ASP A 37 -0.83 1.69 9.36
C ASP A 37 -1.49 1.78 7.98
N ALA A 38 -1.18 0.85 7.08
CA ALA A 38 -1.83 0.81 5.77
C ALA A 38 -3.34 0.62 5.91
N ALA A 39 -3.76 -0.31 6.79
CA ALA A 39 -5.18 -0.57 7.02
C ALA A 39 -5.91 0.67 7.53
N LYS A 40 -5.29 1.45 8.41
CA LYS A 40 -5.89 2.67 8.96
C LYS A 40 -6.23 3.70 7.89
N PHE A 41 -5.39 3.85 6.88
CA PHE A 41 -5.63 4.82 5.81
C PHE A 41 -6.91 4.50 5.03
N ILE A 42 -7.23 3.23 4.88
CA ILE A 42 -8.45 2.81 4.17
C ILE A 42 -9.64 2.79 5.12
N ALA A 43 -9.44 2.39 6.38
CA ALA A 43 -10.50 2.36 7.38
C ALA A 43 -11.11 3.74 7.62
N ILE A 44 -10.29 4.79 7.63
CA ILE A 44 -10.78 6.16 7.84
C ILE A 44 -11.71 6.62 6.72
N ARG A 45 -11.62 6.01 5.54
CA ARG A 45 -12.48 6.30 4.40
C ARG A 45 -13.79 5.52 4.45
N GLY A 46 -14.01 4.72 5.52
CA GLY A 46 -15.26 3.98 5.72
C GLY A 46 -15.24 2.53 5.26
N TYR A 47 -14.13 2.05 4.73
CA TYR A 47 -14.03 0.65 4.32
C TYR A 47 -13.84 -0.24 5.53
N ARG A 48 -14.57 -1.35 5.56
CA ARG A 48 -14.55 -2.30 6.69
C ARG A 48 -13.92 -3.64 6.34
N ASP A 49 -13.85 -3.96 5.06
CA ASP A 49 -13.24 -5.18 4.57
C ASP A 49 -12.03 -4.77 3.74
N ILE A 50 -10.85 -4.92 4.34
CA ILE A 50 -9.62 -4.31 3.86
C ILE A 50 -8.60 -5.38 3.51
N LEU A 51 -7.99 -5.25 2.35
CA LEU A 51 -6.84 -6.03 1.94
C LEU A 51 -5.58 -5.21 2.20
N VAL A 52 -4.61 -5.79 2.88
CA VAL A 52 -3.28 -5.22 3.00
C VAL A 52 -2.30 -6.13 2.28
N VAL A 53 -1.57 -5.58 1.35
CA VAL A 53 -0.61 -6.33 0.53
C VAL A 53 0.80 -5.99 0.98
N GLU A 54 1.59 -7.01 1.29
CA GLU A 54 3.01 -6.86 1.61
C GLU A 54 3.80 -7.00 0.32
N VAL A 55 4.57 -5.97 -0.01
CA VAL A 55 5.38 -5.96 -1.22
C VAL A 55 6.86 -5.86 -0.89
N LYS A 56 7.65 -6.56 -1.68
CA LYS A 56 9.10 -6.54 -1.59
C LYS A 56 9.63 -5.47 -2.53
N ILE A 57 10.32 -4.48 -1.96
CA ILE A 57 10.89 -3.40 -2.74
C ILE A 57 12.39 -3.66 -2.88
N PRO A 58 12.85 -4.09 -4.05
CA PRO A 58 14.27 -4.29 -4.27
C PRO A 58 14.99 -2.94 -4.30
N LYS A 59 16.28 -2.98 -4.02
CA LYS A 59 17.10 -1.77 -3.90
C LYS A 59 16.97 -0.85 -5.11
N LYS A 60 16.90 -1.40 -6.30
CA LYS A 60 16.78 -0.63 -7.54
C LYS A 60 15.47 0.15 -7.65
N LEU A 61 14.42 -0.29 -6.95
CA LEU A 61 13.13 0.40 -6.96
C LEU A 61 12.97 1.37 -5.80
N GLU A 62 13.85 1.35 -4.81
CA GLU A 62 13.76 2.27 -3.68
C GLU A 62 13.83 3.73 -4.11
N ASN A 63 14.54 4.01 -5.21
CA ASN A 63 14.65 5.37 -5.74
C ASN A 63 13.35 5.90 -6.34
N THR A 64 12.39 5.03 -6.61
CA THR A 64 11.08 5.42 -7.15
C THR A 64 10.05 5.68 -6.07
N ILE A 65 10.44 5.45 -4.80
CA ILE A 65 9.54 5.59 -3.67
C ILE A 65 9.96 6.80 -2.85
N GLU A 66 9.02 7.73 -2.67
CA GLU A 66 9.27 8.96 -1.92
C GLU A 66 8.38 9.03 -0.70
N GLU A 67 8.91 9.56 0.40
CA GLU A 67 8.12 9.81 1.60
C GLU A 67 7.14 10.95 1.32
N THR A 68 5.89 10.76 1.72
CA THR A 68 4.85 11.75 1.56
C THR A 68 4.41 12.31 2.91
N PHE A 69 3.90 13.54 2.90
CA PHE A 69 3.36 14.19 4.08
C PHE A 69 1.88 14.52 3.81
N ASP A 70 0.99 13.55 4.01
CA ASP A 70 -0.42 13.80 3.85
C ASP A 70 -1.09 14.04 5.22
N HIS A 71 -2.37 14.42 5.17
CA HIS A 71 -3.11 14.75 6.39
C HIS A 71 -3.27 13.57 7.35
N SER A 72 -3.28 12.36 6.83
CA SER A 72 -3.45 11.15 7.64
C SER A 72 -2.29 10.94 8.59
N GLU A 73 -1.10 11.41 8.24
CA GLU A 73 0.09 11.26 9.06
C GLU A 73 -0.08 11.91 10.44
N ARG A 74 -0.79 13.04 10.50
CA ARG A 74 -1.07 13.74 11.75
C ARG A 74 -1.92 12.90 12.70
N PHE A 75 -2.84 12.10 12.14
CA PHE A 75 -3.73 11.29 12.95
C PHE A 75 -3.09 9.99 13.41
N PHE A 76 -2.29 9.37 12.55
CA PHE A 76 -1.77 8.04 12.81
C PHE A 76 -0.32 8.03 13.27
N GLN A 77 0.34 9.19 13.20
CA GLN A 77 1.74 9.33 13.58
C GLN A 77 2.63 8.27 12.91
N CYS A 78 2.32 7.96 11.65
CA CYS A 78 3.07 7.00 10.87
C CYS A 78 3.63 7.67 9.61
N ARG A 79 4.70 7.08 9.09
CA ARG A 79 5.29 7.56 7.85
C ARG A 79 4.54 6.95 6.67
N SER A 80 4.28 7.76 5.66
CA SER A 80 3.67 7.31 4.41
C SER A 80 4.62 7.59 3.24
N PHE A 81 4.53 6.72 2.24
CA PHE A 81 5.39 6.76 1.07
C PHE A 81 4.54 6.61 -0.18
N ALA A 82 5.06 7.03 -1.31
CA ALA A 82 4.36 6.88 -2.58
C ALA A 82 5.31 6.42 -3.67
N SER A 83 4.83 5.50 -4.50
CA SER A 83 5.52 5.05 -5.70
C SER A 83 4.78 5.58 -6.92
N THR A 84 5.53 6.11 -7.90
CA THR A 84 4.96 6.53 -9.18
C THR A 84 5.03 5.41 -10.22
N VAL A 85 5.69 4.31 -9.88
CA VAL A 85 5.94 3.17 -10.77
C VAL A 85 5.07 1.99 -10.33
N PRO A 86 4.44 1.26 -11.27
CA PRO A 86 3.69 0.07 -10.92
C PRO A 86 4.58 -0.97 -10.22
N ILE A 87 3.97 -1.71 -9.29
CA ILE A 87 4.65 -2.79 -8.56
C ILE A 87 4.07 -4.11 -9.07
N LYS A 88 4.88 -4.89 -9.76
CA LYS A 88 4.44 -6.13 -10.39
C LYS A 88 3.98 -7.16 -9.38
N SER A 89 3.09 -8.05 -9.79
CA SER A 89 2.51 -9.07 -8.93
C SER A 89 3.56 -10.02 -8.33
N ASP A 90 4.69 -10.25 -9.01
CA ASP A 90 5.76 -11.09 -8.48
C ASP A 90 6.52 -10.45 -7.30
N ARG A 91 6.26 -9.18 -7.01
CA ARG A 91 6.80 -8.48 -5.85
C ARG A 91 5.92 -8.64 -4.60
N ILE A 92 4.72 -9.18 -4.76
CA ILE A 92 3.82 -9.41 -3.64
C ILE A 92 4.32 -10.60 -2.84
N LYS A 93 4.69 -10.35 -1.58
CA LYS A 93 5.22 -11.37 -0.69
C LYS A 93 4.09 -12.09 0.05
N ASP A 94 3.09 -11.34 0.51
CA ASP A 94 1.99 -11.85 1.30
C ASP A 94 0.83 -10.87 1.26
N TYR A 95 -0.32 -11.28 1.78
CA TYR A 95 -1.45 -10.37 1.93
C TYR A 95 -2.26 -10.74 3.17
N TYR A 96 -2.95 -9.75 3.71
CA TYR A 96 -3.71 -9.89 4.94
C TYR A 96 -5.10 -9.29 4.75
N ARG A 97 -6.08 -9.87 5.42
CA ARG A 97 -7.45 -9.35 5.42
C ARG A 97 -7.76 -8.78 6.79
N TYR A 98 -8.17 -7.52 6.81
CA TYR A 98 -8.63 -6.86 8.04
C TYR A 98 -10.13 -6.59 7.91
N SER A 99 -10.91 -7.07 8.88
CA SER A 99 -12.34 -6.80 8.97
C SER A 99 -12.61 -5.98 10.22
N ILE A 100 -13.29 -4.87 10.04
CA ILE A 100 -13.53 -3.92 11.14
C ILE A 100 -15.00 -3.87 11.50
#